data_090daec5d9dab90e5d3ff90710ce1aff
#
_entry.id   090daec5d9dab90e5d3ff90710ce1aff
#
_cell.length_a   1.000
_cell.length_b   1.000
_cell.length_c   1.000
_cell.angle_alpha   90.00
_cell.angle_beta   90.00
_cell.angle_gamma   90.00
#
_symmetry.space_group_name_H-M   'P 1'
#
loop_
_entity.id
_entity.type
_entity.pdbx_description
1 polymer ?
#
loop_
_entity_poly.entity_id
_entity_poly.type
_entity_poly.pdbx_seq_one_letter_code
_entity_poly.pdbx_strand_id
1 'polypeptide(L)'
;LPLAAGSQVSLFSHSVVDPVYGGTGSGSVEVTEDTPTLKSTLEERNVGVNGVLWDFYKSGNGSGDQYARSNPEMQGNGGTFSINEVPWNVIHAEAGLEDSFASYGDAAIVMFSRVGGEGYDLAANEDSDTSVTDEGVTNYLQLDDAETELLEQLKALKDQGTFKKIIVLINSSNALELDFLNPEACGEDYGIDAALWIGGPGQCGIESVADILTGEVNPSGRLVDTWANDNLT
;
A
#
# COMPACT_ATOMS: atom_id res chain seq x y z
N LEU A 1 -10.95 -3.67 -12.82
CA LEU A 1 -11.82 -2.61 -12.37
C LEU A 1 -12.93 -2.34 -13.41
N PRO A 2 -14.11 -1.87 -12.97
CA PRO A 2 -14.46 -1.52 -11.60
C PRO A 2 -14.85 -2.73 -10.72
N LEU A 3 -14.94 -2.48 -9.40
CA LEU A 3 -15.60 -3.39 -8.46
C LEU A 3 -17.12 -3.23 -8.62
N ALA A 4 -17.83 -4.36 -8.68
CA ALA A 4 -19.29 -4.29 -8.72
C ALA A 4 -19.88 -3.97 -7.33
N ALA A 5 -21.06 -3.36 -7.30
CA ALA A 5 -21.79 -3.20 -6.05
C ALA A 5 -22.05 -4.57 -5.41
N GLY A 6 -21.84 -4.69 -4.12
CA GLY A 6 -21.90 -5.95 -3.38
C GLY A 6 -20.63 -6.80 -3.40
N SER A 7 -19.56 -6.35 -4.09
CA SER A 7 -18.24 -7.00 -4.02
C SER A 7 -17.75 -7.09 -2.58
N GLN A 8 -17.03 -8.17 -2.28
CA GLN A 8 -16.41 -8.41 -0.98
C GLN A 8 -14.90 -8.41 -1.17
N VAL A 9 -14.17 -7.52 -0.48
CA VAL A 9 -12.74 -7.29 -0.69
C VAL A 9 -11.93 -7.41 0.59
N SER A 10 -10.67 -7.80 0.45
CA SER A 10 -9.68 -7.80 1.52
C SER A 10 -8.65 -6.68 1.26
N LEU A 11 -8.41 -5.84 2.28
CA LEU A 11 -7.43 -4.75 2.23
C LEU A 11 -6.15 -5.19 2.93
N PHE A 12 -5.04 -5.20 2.20
CA PHE A 12 -3.74 -5.66 2.65
C PHE A 12 -2.73 -4.54 2.79
N SER A 13 -1.71 -4.76 3.59
CA SER A 13 -0.67 -3.84 4.05
C SER A 13 -1.13 -2.96 5.21
N HIS A 14 -0.21 -2.67 6.13
CA HIS A 14 -0.48 -1.72 7.21
C HIS A 14 -0.87 -0.33 6.67
N SER A 15 -0.44 0.00 5.46
CA SER A 15 -0.76 1.26 4.79
C SER A 15 -2.24 1.49 4.53
N VAL A 16 -3.07 0.44 4.49
CA VAL A 16 -4.53 0.62 4.30
C VAL A 16 -5.21 1.22 5.53
N VAL A 17 -4.66 0.98 6.73
CA VAL A 17 -5.17 1.55 7.99
C VAL A 17 -4.44 2.82 8.41
N ASP A 18 -3.26 3.07 7.83
CA ASP A 18 -2.42 4.24 8.08
C ASP A 18 -1.82 4.76 6.76
N PRO A 19 -2.63 5.29 5.83
CA PRO A 19 -2.12 5.84 4.57
C PRO A 19 -1.33 7.13 4.78
N VAL A 20 -0.47 7.44 3.82
CA VAL A 20 0.21 8.74 3.73
C VAL A 20 -0.75 9.75 3.13
N TYR A 21 -1.41 10.54 3.97
CA TYR A 21 -2.38 11.55 3.53
C TYR A 21 -1.72 12.76 2.88
N GLY A 22 -0.50 13.10 3.27
CA GLY A 22 0.25 14.24 2.76
C GLY A 22 1.76 14.08 2.98
N GLY A 23 2.52 15.13 2.67
CA GLY A 23 3.95 15.18 2.91
C GLY A 23 4.30 15.51 4.36
N THR A 24 5.59 15.73 4.61
CA THR A 24 6.14 16.23 5.89
C THR A 24 6.25 17.75 5.87
N GLY A 25 6.56 18.35 7.01
CA GLY A 25 6.76 19.80 7.13
C GLY A 25 5.50 20.58 6.79
N SER A 26 5.65 21.59 5.95
CA SER A 26 4.54 22.45 5.50
C SER A 26 3.53 21.74 4.60
N GLY A 27 3.86 20.56 4.10
CA GLY A 27 2.95 19.68 3.34
C GLY A 27 2.19 18.67 4.21
N SER A 28 2.34 18.70 5.52
CA SER A 28 1.65 17.79 6.42
C SER A 28 0.14 18.00 6.43
N VAL A 29 -0.59 16.91 6.63
CA VAL A 29 -2.05 16.89 6.69
C VAL A 29 -2.48 16.42 8.07
N GLU A 30 -3.34 17.20 8.72
CA GLU A 30 -3.94 16.78 9.99
C GLU A 30 -4.99 15.71 9.74
N VAL A 31 -4.81 14.55 10.37
CA VAL A 31 -5.74 13.42 10.33
C VAL A 31 -6.47 13.36 11.67
N THR A 32 -7.79 13.25 11.62
CA THR A 32 -8.67 13.18 12.80
C THR A 32 -9.49 11.90 12.75
N GLU A 33 -10.24 11.62 13.81
CA GLU A 33 -11.17 10.49 13.86
C GLU A 33 -12.27 10.59 12.79
N ASP A 34 -12.57 11.79 12.32
CA ASP A 34 -13.57 12.05 11.27
C ASP A 34 -13.00 11.91 9.86
N THR A 35 -11.67 11.74 9.72
CA THR A 35 -11.06 11.57 8.39
C THR A 35 -11.52 10.25 7.78
N PRO A 36 -12.10 10.25 6.57
CA PRO A 36 -12.54 9.04 5.89
C PRO A 36 -11.39 8.03 5.69
N THR A 37 -11.70 6.76 5.87
CA THR A 37 -10.76 5.67 5.58
C THR A 37 -11.13 4.97 4.28
N LEU A 38 -10.20 4.25 3.65
CA LEU A 38 -10.52 3.45 2.47
C LEU A 38 -11.63 2.42 2.78
N LYS A 39 -11.63 1.85 3.99
CA LYS A 39 -12.69 0.93 4.42
C LYS A 39 -14.05 1.62 4.46
N SER A 40 -14.18 2.73 5.20
CA SER A 40 -15.47 3.42 5.35
C SER A 40 -16.02 3.90 4.00
N THR A 41 -15.17 4.42 3.13
CA THR A 41 -15.58 4.93 1.81
C THR A 41 -16.01 3.82 0.85
N LEU A 42 -15.40 2.64 0.91
CA LEU A 42 -15.83 1.47 0.14
C LEU A 42 -17.17 0.92 0.66
N GLU A 43 -17.34 0.84 1.98
CA GLU A 43 -18.59 0.39 2.60
C GLU A 43 -19.77 1.31 2.26
N GLU A 44 -19.58 2.63 2.22
CA GLU A 44 -20.56 3.60 1.76
C GLU A 44 -21.01 3.38 0.30
N ARG A 45 -20.14 2.78 -0.52
CA ARG A 45 -20.37 2.41 -1.93
C ARG A 45 -20.85 0.97 -2.10
N ASN A 46 -21.34 0.38 -1.00
CA ASN A 46 -21.84 -1.00 -0.99
C ASN A 46 -20.80 -2.04 -1.43
N VAL A 47 -19.54 -1.85 -1.05
CA VAL A 47 -18.45 -2.84 -1.14
C VAL A 47 -18.13 -3.30 0.27
N GLY A 48 -18.29 -4.61 0.54
CA GLY A 48 -17.97 -5.16 1.85
C GLY A 48 -16.45 -5.31 2.02
N VAL A 49 -15.94 -4.92 3.18
CA VAL A 49 -14.51 -5.02 3.50
C VAL A 49 -14.29 -6.06 4.59
N ASN A 50 -13.27 -6.88 4.44
CA ASN A 50 -12.86 -7.87 5.44
C ASN A 50 -12.49 -7.21 6.76
N GLY A 51 -13.44 -7.22 7.70
CA GLY A 51 -13.28 -6.61 9.02
C GLY A 51 -12.21 -7.30 9.87
N VAL A 52 -12.06 -8.63 9.73
CA VAL A 52 -11.04 -9.39 10.49
C VAL A 52 -9.64 -8.96 10.09
N LEU A 53 -9.39 -8.84 8.78
CA LEU A 53 -8.09 -8.37 8.27
C LEU A 53 -7.85 -6.89 8.59
N TRP A 54 -8.89 -6.05 8.49
CA TRP A 54 -8.80 -4.65 8.90
C TRP A 54 -8.41 -4.50 10.36
N ASP A 55 -9.07 -5.23 11.25
CA ASP A 55 -8.82 -5.17 12.70
C ASP A 55 -7.43 -5.74 13.04
N PHE A 56 -6.96 -6.74 12.31
CA PHE A 56 -5.59 -7.26 12.42
C PHE A 56 -4.56 -6.15 12.22
N TYR A 57 -4.67 -5.36 11.14
CA TYR A 57 -3.75 -4.24 10.89
C TYR A 57 -4.02 -3.02 11.80
N LYS A 58 -5.28 -2.76 12.17
CA LYS A 58 -5.64 -1.56 12.92
C LYS A 58 -5.29 -1.62 14.39
N SER A 59 -5.46 -2.79 15.02
CA SER A 59 -5.31 -2.95 16.46
C SER A 59 -4.91 -4.37 16.92
N GLY A 60 -4.72 -5.29 15.98
CA GLY A 60 -4.32 -6.67 16.23
C GLY A 60 -2.81 -6.88 16.16
N ASN A 61 -2.40 -8.12 15.88
CA ASN A 61 -0.98 -8.50 15.81
C ASN A 61 -0.21 -7.87 14.62
N GLY A 62 -0.89 -7.38 13.61
CA GLY A 62 -0.31 -6.61 12.50
C GLY A 62 -0.21 -5.11 12.77
N SER A 63 -0.47 -4.68 14.01
CA SER A 63 -0.33 -3.28 14.45
C SER A 63 0.84 -3.12 15.41
N GLY A 64 1.17 -1.88 15.70
CA GLY A 64 2.22 -1.53 16.67
C GLY A 64 3.41 -0.83 16.06
N ASP A 65 4.28 -0.29 16.94
CA ASP A 65 5.38 0.59 16.52
C ASP A 65 6.39 -0.09 15.59
N GLN A 66 6.53 -1.42 15.68
CA GLN A 66 7.42 -2.19 14.81
C GLN A 66 6.99 -2.22 13.34
N TYR A 67 5.71 -1.98 13.06
CA TYR A 67 5.14 -1.91 11.71
C TYR A 67 4.76 -0.48 11.31
N ALA A 68 5.11 0.50 12.15
CA ALA A 68 4.87 1.90 11.82
C ALA A 68 5.96 2.42 10.87
N ARG A 69 5.52 3.05 9.78
CA ARG A 69 6.46 3.79 8.92
C ARG A 69 7.14 4.89 9.69
N SER A 70 8.37 5.18 9.32
CA SER A 70 9.09 6.32 9.86
C SER A 70 9.80 7.12 8.78
N ASN A 71 10.17 8.32 9.14
CA ASN A 71 11.01 9.21 8.35
C ASN A 71 11.91 10.05 9.28
N PRO A 72 12.95 10.71 8.75
CA PRO A 72 13.86 11.50 9.59
C PRO A 72 13.19 12.61 10.41
N GLU A 73 12.11 13.21 9.91
CA GLU A 73 11.38 14.26 10.65
C GLU A 73 10.68 13.67 11.88
N MET A 74 10.04 12.52 11.76
CA MET A 74 9.34 11.86 12.86
C MET A 74 10.28 11.40 13.97
N GLN A 75 11.50 11.00 13.60
CA GLN A 75 12.52 10.48 14.54
C GLN A 75 13.45 11.58 15.09
N GLY A 76 13.40 12.77 14.53
CA GLY A 76 14.36 13.83 14.81
C GLY A 76 15.67 13.66 14.02
N ASN A 77 16.66 14.52 14.34
CA ASN A 77 17.93 14.51 13.63
C ASN A 77 18.63 13.17 13.67
N GLY A 78 18.92 12.60 12.49
CA GLY A 78 19.58 11.30 12.35
C GLY A 78 18.62 10.11 12.22
N GLY A 79 17.32 10.36 12.10
CA GLY A 79 16.35 9.33 11.75
C GLY A 79 16.51 8.83 10.31
N THR A 80 15.95 7.67 10.02
CA THR A 80 15.96 7.02 8.71
C THR A 80 14.55 6.85 8.17
N PHE A 81 14.42 6.70 6.85
CA PHE A 81 13.17 6.19 6.28
C PHE A 81 13.03 4.71 6.57
N SER A 82 11.82 4.28 6.90
CA SER A 82 11.48 2.86 6.99
C SER A 82 10.06 2.60 6.48
N ILE A 83 9.87 1.45 5.90
CA ILE A 83 8.58 0.95 5.41
C ILE A 83 7.92 0.14 6.51
N ASN A 84 8.63 -0.86 7.04
CA ASN A 84 8.20 -1.75 8.11
C ASN A 84 6.88 -2.47 7.79
N GLU A 85 6.74 -3.01 6.57
CA GLU A 85 5.56 -3.79 6.23
C GLU A 85 5.46 -5.05 7.12
N VAL A 86 4.23 -5.51 7.37
CA VAL A 86 3.96 -6.70 8.18
C VAL A 86 4.37 -7.95 7.41
N PRO A 87 5.36 -8.73 7.86
CA PRO A 87 5.79 -9.94 7.17
C PRO A 87 4.65 -10.98 7.09
N TRP A 88 4.61 -11.75 6.00
CA TRP A 88 3.56 -12.73 5.78
C TRP A 88 3.43 -13.77 6.89
N ASN A 89 4.54 -14.17 7.51
CA ASN A 89 4.52 -15.12 8.62
C ASN A 89 3.69 -14.64 9.84
N VAL A 90 3.55 -13.33 10.03
CA VAL A 90 2.71 -12.74 11.09
C VAL A 90 1.24 -12.86 10.71
N ILE A 91 0.91 -12.62 9.44
CA ILE A 91 -0.44 -12.81 8.88
C ILE A 91 -0.83 -14.29 8.98
N HIS A 92 0.05 -15.18 8.55
CA HIS A 92 -0.14 -16.63 8.58
C HIS A 92 -0.30 -17.21 10.01
N ALA A 93 0.39 -16.63 10.98
CA ALA A 93 0.32 -17.05 12.37
C ALA A 93 -0.99 -16.63 13.08
N GLU A 94 -1.74 -15.69 12.50
CA GLU A 94 -2.99 -15.18 13.07
C GLU A 94 -4.12 -16.17 12.85
N ALA A 95 -4.63 -16.73 13.96
CA ALA A 95 -5.63 -17.80 13.91
C ALA A 95 -6.94 -17.35 13.26
N GLY A 96 -7.35 -18.02 12.18
CA GLY A 96 -8.60 -17.78 11.47
C GLY A 96 -8.57 -16.56 10.54
N LEU A 97 -7.45 -15.84 10.43
CA LEU A 97 -7.35 -14.68 9.55
C LEU A 97 -7.47 -15.10 8.08
N GLU A 98 -6.69 -16.08 7.64
CA GLU A 98 -6.73 -16.59 6.27
C GLU A 98 -8.08 -17.25 5.93
N ASP A 99 -8.77 -17.86 6.91
CA ASP A 99 -10.11 -18.43 6.71
C ASP A 99 -11.12 -17.36 6.28
N SER A 100 -10.90 -16.09 6.65
CA SER A 100 -11.76 -14.99 6.26
C SER A 100 -11.63 -14.58 4.79
N PHE A 101 -10.50 -14.87 4.15
CA PHE A 101 -10.19 -14.37 2.79
C PHE A 101 -11.18 -14.87 1.74
N ALA A 102 -11.60 -16.13 1.82
CA ALA A 102 -12.54 -16.70 0.87
C ALA A 102 -13.90 -15.99 0.83
N SER A 103 -14.34 -15.43 1.96
CA SER A 103 -15.58 -14.65 2.05
C SER A 103 -15.45 -13.23 1.48
N TYR A 104 -14.22 -12.75 1.32
CA TYR A 104 -13.89 -11.40 0.82
C TYR A 104 -12.93 -11.48 -0.39
N GLY A 105 -13.15 -12.48 -1.25
CA GLY A 105 -12.23 -12.87 -2.31
C GLY A 105 -12.49 -12.21 -3.67
N ASP A 106 -13.41 -11.24 -3.80
CA ASP A 106 -13.63 -10.59 -5.10
C ASP A 106 -12.41 -9.76 -5.54
N ALA A 107 -11.67 -9.18 -4.57
CA ALA A 107 -10.36 -8.60 -4.81
C ALA A 107 -9.50 -8.58 -3.52
N ALA A 108 -8.20 -8.79 -3.68
CA ALA A 108 -7.17 -8.32 -2.76
C ALA A 108 -6.74 -6.92 -3.20
N ILE A 109 -6.87 -5.93 -2.34
CA ILE A 109 -6.42 -4.55 -2.58
C ILE A 109 -5.24 -4.29 -1.67
N VAL A 110 -4.10 -3.99 -2.25
CA VAL A 110 -2.84 -3.73 -1.53
C VAL A 110 -2.49 -2.26 -1.66
N MET A 111 -2.03 -1.64 -0.58
CA MET A 111 -1.56 -0.25 -0.61
C MET A 111 -0.08 -0.19 -0.23
N PHE A 112 0.76 0.28 -1.14
CA PHE A 112 2.15 0.58 -0.85
C PHE A 112 2.34 2.08 -0.67
N SER A 113 2.90 2.48 0.46
CA SER A 113 3.04 3.89 0.83
C SER A 113 4.49 4.28 1.02
N ARG A 114 4.84 5.49 0.57
CA ARG A 114 6.13 6.12 0.86
C ARG A 114 5.89 7.53 1.39
N VAL A 115 6.50 7.83 2.51
CA VAL A 115 6.52 9.19 3.05
C VAL A 115 7.64 9.96 2.39
N GLY A 116 7.33 11.11 1.84
CA GLY A 116 8.30 12.08 1.34
C GLY A 116 7.86 13.47 1.74
N GLY A 117 8.75 14.45 1.66
CA GLY A 117 8.38 15.80 1.98
C GLY A 117 9.55 16.75 2.10
N GLU A 118 9.25 17.94 2.57
CA GLU A 118 10.18 19.05 2.66
C GLU A 118 11.43 18.70 3.49
N GLY A 119 12.59 18.99 2.93
CA GLY A 119 13.88 18.93 3.65
C GLY A 119 14.58 17.57 3.62
N TYR A 120 13.99 16.53 3.02
CA TYR A 120 14.56 15.19 2.99
C TYR A 120 14.53 14.61 1.60
N ASP A 121 15.70 14.27 1.05
CA ASP A 121 15.85 13.52 -0.18
C ASP A 121 15.53 12.03 0.08
N LEU A 122 14.86 11.41 -0.88
CA LEU A 122 14.54 9.99 -0.80
C LEU A 122 15.69 9.14 -1.34
N ALA A 123 15.97 8.05 -0.66
CA ALA A 123 17.00 7.13 -1.07
C ALA A 123 16.64 6.44 -2.40
N ALA A 124 17.46 6.68 -3.39
CA ALA A 124 17.30 6.10 -4.73
C ALA A 124 18.48 5.18 -5.12
N ASN A 125 19.44 4.93 -4.22
CA ASN A 125 20.60 4.07 -4.48
C ASN A 125 21.20 3.51 -3.18
N GLU A 126 22.03 2.51 -3.32
CA GLU A 126 22.71 1.80 -2.24
C GLU A 126 23.65 2.67 -1.38
N ASP A 127 24.11 3.80 -1.90
CA ASP A 127 25.07 4.67 -1.24
C ASP A 127 24.41 5.75 -0.35
N SER A 128 23.08 5.78 -0.27
CA SER A 128 22.40 6.78 0.53
C SER A 128 22.26 6.32 1.99
N ASP A 129 22.65 7.19 2.93
CA ASP A 129 22.50 6.96 4.39
C ASP A 129 21.03 6.84 4.86
N THR A 130 20.09 6.89 3.95
CA THR A 130 18.67 6.67 4.18
C THR A 130 18.34 5.20 3.96
N SER A 131 19.02 4.32 4.67
CA SER A 131 18.78 2.89 4.57
C SER A 131 17.40 2.54 5.08
N VAL A 132 16.64 1.86 4.28
CA VAL A 132 15.55 1.04 4.76
C VAL A 132 16.16 -0.06 5.63
N THR A 133 15.59 -0.29 6.80
CA THR A 133 16.22 -1.10 7.84
C THR A 133 16.09 -2.59 7.65
N ASP A 134 15.36 -3.05 6.64
CA ASP A 134 15.24 -4.47 6.34
C ASP A 134 16.45 -4.95 5.55
N GLU A 135 17.01 -6.10 5.96
CA GLU A 135 18.18 -6.69 5.31
C GLU A 135 17.86 -6.97 3.84
N GLY A 136 18.40 -6.16 2.93
CA GLY A 136 18.27 -6.38 1.48
C GLY A 136 17.73 -5.21 0.67
N VAL A 137 16.93 -4.32 1.24
CA VAL A 137 16.44 -3.14 0.53
C VAL A 137 17.38 -1.96 0.76
N THR A 138 18.08 -1.58 -0.29
CA THR A 138 19.00 -0.45 -0.31
C THR A 138 18.36 0.81 -0.89
N ASN A 139 17.16 0.69 -1.44
CA ASN A 139 16.45 1.75 -2.16
C ASN A 139 15.03 1.90 -1.62
N TYR A 140 14.76 3.01 -0.95
CA TYR A 140 13.44 3.34 -0.39
C TYR A 140 12.32 3.44 -1.44
N LEU A 141 12.67 3.58 -2.72
CA LEU A 141 11.71 3.68 -3.82
C LEU A 141 11.33 2.32 -4.42
N GLN A 142 11.98 1.24 -3.99
CA GLN A 142 11.60 -0.14 -4.32
C GLN A 142 10.61 -0.71 -3.31
N LEU A 143 10.00 -1.85 -3.64
CA LEU A 143 9.32 -2.66 -2.64
C LEU A 143 10.34 -3.30 -1.71
N ASP A 144 10.03 -3.35 -0.41
CA ASP A 144 10.84 -4.12 0.53
C ASP A 144 10.53 -5.63 0.45
N ASP A 145 11.31 -6.43 1.17
CA ASP A 145 11.16 -7.89 1.14
C ASP A 145 9.76 -8.33 1.61
N ALA A 146 9.18 -7.65 2.61
CA ALA A 146 7.86 -8.00 3.14
C ALA A 146 6.73 -7.57 2.19
N GLU A 147 6.85 -6.43 1.50
CA GLU A 147 5.93 -5.99 0.45
C GLU A 147 5.99 -6.95 -0.75
N THR A 148 7.18 -7.39 -1.13
CA THR A 148 7.40 -8.36 -2.21
C THR A 148 6.81 -9.71 -1.84
N GLU A 149 7.12 -10.25 -0.65
CA GLU A 149 6.54 -11.49 -0.13
C GLU A 149 5.01 -11.41 -0.12
N LEU A 150 4.43 -10.27 0.29
CA LEU A 150 2.99 -10.08 0.29
C LEU A 150 2.40 -10.27 -1.12
N LEU A 151 3.00 -9.70 -2.16
CA LEU A 151 2.54 -9.90 -3.55
C LEU A 151 2.65 -11.36 -3.99
N GLU A 152 3.74 -12.05 -3.66
CA GLU A 152 3.94 -13.48 -3.96
C GLU A 152 2.83 -14.34 -3.33
N GLN A 153 2.51 -14.09 -2.07
CA GLN A 153 1.48 -14.83 -1.36
C GLN A 153 0.07 -14.53 -1.90
N LEU A 154 -0.22 -13.28 -2.24
CA LEU A 154 -1.48 -12.91 -2.87
C LEU A 154 -1.63 -13.53 -4.25
N LYS A 155 -0.55 -13.60 -5.04
CA LYS A 155 -0.53 -14.31 -6.31
C LYS A 155 -0.84 -15.80 -6.12
N ALA A 156 -0.20 -16.45 -5.14
CA ALA A 156 -0.45 -17.85 -4.82
C ALA A 156 -1.91 -18.09 -4.41
N LEU A 157 -2.49 -17.22 -3.58
CA LEU A 157 -3.90 -17.29 -3.18
C LEU A 157 -4.85 -17.03 -4.36
N LYS A 158 -4.50 -16.14 -5.28
CA LYS A 158 -5.25 -15.92 -6.52
C LYS A 158 -5.21 -17.16 -7.42
N ASP A 159 -4.07 -17.79 -7.60
CA ASP A 159 -3.93 -19.01 -8.39
C ASP A 159 -4.73 -20.19 -7.81
N GLN A 160 -4.89 -20.23 -6.49
CA GLN A 160 -5.74 -21.17 -5.79
C GLN A 160 -7.24 -20.83 -5.86
N GLY A 161 -7.60 -19.66 -6.38
CA GLY A 161 -8.97 -19.20 -6.52
C GLY A 161 -9.55 -18.51 -5.28
N THR A 162 -8.74 -18.19 -4.27
CA THR A 162 -9.17 -17.44 -3.08
C THR A 162 -9.50 -15.99 -3.45
N PHE A 163 -8.65 -15.35 -4.23
CA PHE A 163 -8.89 -14.02 -4.78
C PHE A 163 -9.12 -14.07 -6.29
N LYS A 164 -10.05 -13.26 -6.79
CA LYS A 164 -10.30 -13.12 -8.22
C LYS A 164 -9.40 -12.07 -8.87
N LYS A 165 -8.98 -11.06 -8.11
CA LYS A 165 -8.19 -9.92 -8.60
C LYS A 165 -7.20 -9.46 -7.54
N ILE A 166 -6.08 -8.92 -8.01
CA ILE A 166 -5.12 -8.17 -7.20
C ILE A 166 -5.08 -6.74 -7.73
N ILE A 167 -5.33 -5.77 -6.86
CA ILE A 167 -5.35 -4.34 -7.18
C ILE A 167 -4.31 -3.65 -6.29
N VAL A 168 -3.39 -2.90 -6.88
CA VAL A 168 -2.36 -2.15 -6.14
C VAL A 168 -2.71 -0.67 -6.12
N LEU A 169 -2.65 -0.07 -4.94
CA LEU A 169 -2.73 1.37 -4.73
C LEU A 169 -1.34 1.89 -4.36
N ILE A 170 -0.83 2.83 -5.12
CA ILE A 170 0.47 3.47 -4.87
C ILE A 170 0.20 4.80 -4.19
N ASN A 171 0.46 4.83 -2.88
CA ASN A 171 0.23 5.97 -2.01
C ASN A 171 1.56 6.68 -1.72
N SER A 172 2.01 7.45 -2.67
CA SER A 172 3.26 8.18 -2.60
C SER A 172 3.17 9.48 -3.39
N SER A 173 3.74 10.55 -2.87
CA SER A 173 3.87 11.83 -3.59
C SER A 173 5.04 11.84 -4.57
N ASN A 174 5.97 10.90 -4.43
CA ASN A 174 7.12 10.69 -5.30
C ASN A 174 6.93 9.47 -6.19
N ALA A 175 7.72 9.36 -7.25
CA ALA A 175 7.78 8.17 -8.07
C ALA A 175 8.37 6.98 -7.27
N LEU A 176 7.79 5.80 -7.48
CA LEU A 176 8.36 4.52 -7.07
C LEU A 176 8.94 3.81 -8.28
N GLU A 177 9.81 2.86 -8.07
CA GLU A 177 10.17 1.88 -9.08
C GLU A 177 8.98 0.95 -9.32
N LEU A 178 8.67 0.71 -10.58
CA LEU A 178 7.47 -0.04 -10.97
C LEU A 178 7.81 -1.39 -11.63
N ASP A 179 9.00 -1.93 -11.37
CA ASP A 179 9.39 -3.24 -11.88
C ASP A 179 8.38 -4.34 -11.52
N PHE A 180 7.81 -4.31 -10.31
CA PHE A 180 6.80 -5.26 -9.85
C PHE A 180 5.50 -5.27 -10.69
N LEU A 181 5.27 -4.25 -11.51
CA LEU A 181 4.18 -4.19 -12.49
C LEU A 181 4.60 -4.73 -13.87
N ASN A 182 5.88 -5.00 -14.06
CA ASN A 182 6.45 -5.41 -15.34
C ASN A 182 7.22 -6.74 -15.19
N PRO A 183 6.59 -7.89 -15.46
CA PRO A 183 7.23 -9.21 -15.34
C PRO A 183 8.51 -9.37 -16.15
N GLU A 184 8.69 -8.61 -17.25
CA GLU A 184 9.92 -8.64 -18.03
C GLU A 184 11.08 -7.92 -17.31
N ALA A 185 10.77 -6.98 -16.42
CA ALA A 185 11.79 -6.23 -15.67
C ALA A 185 12.19 -6.96 -14.38
N CYS A 186 11.20 -7.36 -13.54
CA CYS A 186 11.48 -8.03 -12.27
C CYS A 186 11.70 -9.54 -12.38
N GLY A 187 11.31 -10.16 -13.50
CA GLY A 187 11.41 -11.61 -13.69
C GLY A 187 10.29 -12.44 -13.07
N GLU A 188 9.35 -11.79 -12.38
CA GLU A 188 8.22 -12.41 -11.69
C GLU A 188 6.88 -11.79 -12.13
N ASP A 189 5.85 -12.62 -12.26
CA ASP A 189 4.47 -12.18 -12.52
C ASP A 189 3.65 -12.26 -11.23
N TYR A 190 3.45 -11.15 -10.58
CA TYR A 190 2.62 -11.06 -9.36
C TYR A 190 1.11 -11.12 -9.62
N GLY A 191 0.69 -11.28 -10.86
CA GLY A 191 -0.72 -11.43 -11.23
C GLY A 191 -1.58 -10.19 -10.94
N ILE A 192 -0.98 -9.00 -10.96
CA ILE A 192 -1.67 -7.73 -10.68
C ILE A 192 -2.60 -7.39 -11.84
N ASP A 193 -3.89 -7.19 -11.54
CA ASP A 193 -4.91 -6.86 -12.54
C ASP A 193 -5.07 -5.36 -12.78
N ALA A 194 -4.72 -4.55 -11.80
CA ALA A 194 -4.75 -3.09 -11.91
C ALA A 194 -3.83 -2.44 -10.89
N ALA A 195 -3.25 -1.30 -11.27
CA ALA A 195 -2.53 -0.42 -10.37
C ALA A 195 -3.05 1.02 -10.51
N LEU A 196 -3.13 1.73 -9.40
CA LEU A 196 -3.60 3.12 -9.34
C LEU A 196 -2.66 3.94 -8.46
N TRP A 197 -2.06 4.97 -9.02
CA TRP A 197 -1.36 5.96 -8.21
C TRP A 197 -2.37 6.95 -7.62
N ILE A 198 -2.37 7.06 -6.29
CA ILE A 198 -3.31 7.89 -5.53
C ILE A 198 -2.65 9.12 -4.89
N GLY A 199 -1.32 9.23 -4.97
CA GLY A 199 -0.59 10.33 -4.33
C GLY A 199 -0.82 10.39 -2.82
N GLY A 200 -0.75 11.58 -2.25
CA GLY A 200 -1.24 11.87 -0.91
C GLY A 200 -2.65 12.47 -1.01
N PRO A 201 -3.70 11.73 -0.61
CA PRO A 201 -5.07 12.12 -0.91
C PRO A 201 -5.61 13.29 -0.07
N GLY A 202 -4.84 13.78 0.91
CA GLY A 202 -5.35 14.79 1.83
C GLY A 202 -6.49 14.26 2.71
N GLN A 203 -7.21 15.16 3.35
CA GLN A 203 -8.23 14.78 4.34
C GLN A 203 -9.48 14.08 3.75
N CYS A 204 -9.78 14.27 2.46
CA CYS A 204 -11.02 13.75 1.84
C CYS A 204 -10.81 13.03 0.49
N GLY A 205 -9.61 13.09 -0.10
CA GLY A 205 -9.38 12.50 -1.43
C GLY A 205 -9.48 10.98 -1.46
N ILE A 206 -9.45 10.30 -0.32
CA ILE A 206 -9.64 8.85 -0.25
C ILE A 206 -11.04 8.44 -0.73
N GLU A 207 -12.05 9.31 -0.63
CA GLU A 207 -13.39 9.09 -1.18
C GLU A 207 -13.34 8.94 -2.70
N SER A 208 -12.54 9.78 -3.38
CA SER A 208 -12.36 9.71 -4.83
C SER A 208 -11.65 8.42 -5.27
N VAL A 209 -10.78 7.86 -4.42
CA VAL A 209 -10.17 6.55 -4.67
C VAL A 209 -11.25 5.46 -4.71
N ALA A 210 -12.18 5.48 -3.76
CA ALA A 210 -13.30 4.55 -3.75
C ALA A 210 -14.23 4.75 -4.96
N ASP A 211 -14.49 5.99 -5.40
CA ASP A 211 -15.27 6.28 -6.61
C ASP A 211 -14.63 5.66 -7.86
N ILE A 212 -13.30 5.75 -7.97
CA ILE A 212 -12.55 5.14 -9.09
C ILE A 212 -12.61 3.61 -9.00
N LEU A 213 -12.40 3.04 -7.82
CA LEU A 213 -12.42 1.59 -7.63
C LEU A 213 -13.79 0.98 -7.97
N THR A 214 -14.87 1.69 -7.67
CA THR A 214 -16.25 1.26 -7.97
C THR A 214 -16.73 1.68 -9.37
N GLY A 215 -15.97 2.53 -10.07
CA GLY A 215 -16.30 2.97 -11.41
C GLY A 215 -17.33 4.09 -11.49
N GLU A 216 -17.64 4.75 -10.37
CA GLU A 216 -18.47 5.95 -10.35
C GLU A 216 -17.76 7.09 -11.09
N VAL A 217 -16.42 7.12 -11.00
CA VAL A 217 -15.56 8.06 -11.71
C VAL A 217 -14.51 7.29 -12.50
N ASN A 218 -14.31 7.69 -13.75
CA ASN A 218 -13.21 7.20 -14.57
C ASN A 218 -11.98 8.13 -14.38
N PRO A 219 -10.83 7.63 -13.93
CA PRO A 219 -9.67 8.49 -13.70
C PRO A 219 -9.18 9.08 -15.01
N SER A 220 -8.98 10.39 -15.04
CA SER A 220 -8.44 11.12 -16.20
C SER A 220 -7.00 11.55 -16.01
N GLY A 221 -6.47 11.39 -14.81
CA GLY A 221 -5.09 11.73 -14.46
C GLY A 221 -4.08 10.88 -15.23
N ARG A 222 -2.93 11.48 -15.51
CA ARG A 222 -1.76 10.82 -16.07
C ARG A 222 -0.58 11.07 -15.15
N LEU A 223 0.38 10.16 -15.16
CA LEU A 223 1.65 10.41 -14.48
C LEU A 223 2.30 11.67 -15.08
N VAL A 224 2.81 12.53 -14.23
CA VAL A 224 3.44 13.79 -14.62
C VAL A 224 4.89 13.59 -15.04
N ASP A 225 5.44 12.43 -14.78
CA ASP A 225 6.81 12.05 -15.08
C ASP A 225 6.88 10.59 -15.57
N THR A 226 8.05 10.18 -16.05
CA THR A 226 8.35 8.78 -16.36
C THR A 226 8.74 8.08 -15.06
N TRP A 227 8.04 7.00 -14.74
CA TRP A 227 8.41 6.15 -13.63
C TRP A 227 9.25 4.97 -14.16
N ALA A 228 10.43 4.82 -13.62
CA ALA A 228 11.36 3.79 -14.03
C ALA A 228 11.01 2.43 -13.42
N ASN A 229 11.47 1.35 -14.05
CA ASN A 229 11.52 0.03 -13.41
C ASN A 229 12.68 -0.04 -12.42
N ASP A 230 13.74 0.71 -12.68
CA ASP A 230 14.95 0.78 -11.88
C ASP A 230 15.55 2.19 -12.07
N ASN A 231 15.76 2.90 -10.98
CA ASN A 231 16.29 4.27 -11.00
C ASN A 231 17.81 4.33 -11.26
N LEU A 232 18.48 3.19 -11.29
CA LEU A 232 19.94 3.09 -11.51
C LEU A 232 20.32 2.80 -12.97
N THR A 233 19.35 2.63 -13.87
CA THR A 233 19.56 2.29 -15.29
C THR A 233 19.11 3.37 -16.26
#